data_4b73c578da5a011cea879a26692884af
#
_entry.id   4b73c578da5a011cea879a26692884af
#
_cell.length_a   1.000
_cell.length_b   1.000
_cell.length_c   1.000
_cell.angle_alpha   90.00
_cell.angle_beta   90.00
_cell.angle_gamma   90.00
#
_symmetry.space_group_name_H-M   'P 1'
#
loop_
_entity.id
_entity.type
_entity.pdbx_description
1 polymer ?
#
loop_
_entity_poly.entity_id
_entity_poly.type
_entity_poly.pdbx_seq_one_letter_code
_entity_poly.pdbx_strand_id
1 'polypeptide(L)'
;MTIAFYEKLGFEIAFRTVNEAADEKVAFLKLGTLAIETCENKAAALKPGAIDHVAIDVKNIEKVHEMITGAGLNTTQDEVHFLPFWENGVRFFTIEGPNKEKVEFSQYL
;
A
#
# COMPACT_ATOMS: atom_id res chain seq x y z
N MET A 1 12.36 -5.67 -2.35
CA MET A 1 11.10 -5.65 -3.14
C MET A 1 9.99 -4.85 -2.47
N THR A 2 9.73 -5.09 -1.21
CA THR A 2 8.72 -4.36 -0.43
C THR A 2 9.03 -2.87 -0.35
N ILE A 3 10.26 -2.50 0.00
CA ILE A 3 10.66 -1.10 0.09
C ILE A 3 10.45 -0.38 -1.24
N ALA A 4 10.90 -0.97 -2.34
CA ALA A 4 10.76 -0.36 -3.66
C ALA A 4 9.29 -0.17 -4.05
N PHE A 5 8.43 -1.12 -3.70
CA PHE A 5 7.00 -1.02 -3.95
C PHE A 5 6.41 0.20 -3.23
N TYR A 6 6.67 0.33 -1.94
CA TYR A 6 6.10 1.44 -1.16
C TYR A 6 6.73 2.80 -1.53
N GLU A 7 8.02 2.83 -1.88
CA GLU A 7 8.63 4.07 -2.38
C GLU A 7 7.93 4.57 -3.65
N LYS A 8 7.53 3.68 -4.53
CA LYS A 8 6.77 4.06 -5.74
C LYS A 8 5.38 4.62 -5.40
N LEU A 9 4.84 4.31 -4.24
CA LEU A 9 3.59 4.87 -3.75
C LEU A 9 3.78 6.21 -3.02
N GLY A 10 5.01 6.67 -2.87
CA GLY A 10 5.33 7.93 -2.22
C GLY A 10 5.82 7.80 -0.78
N PHE A 11 5.99 6.60 -0.28
CA PHE A 11 6.58 6.39 1.05
C PHE A 11 8.06 6.72 1.02
N GLU A 12 8.58 7.20 2.15
CA GLU A 12 9.99 7.48 2.35
C GLU A 12 10.55 6.58 3.44
N ILE A 13 11.81 6.14 3.27
CA ILE A 13 12.50 5.37 4.29
C ILE A 13 12.83 6.29 5.45
N ALA A 14 12.20 6.06 6.61
CA ALA A 14 12.44 6.83 7.81
C ALA A 14 13.59 6.25 8.65
N PHE A 15 13.74 4.92 8.65
CA PHE A 15 14.75 4.23 9.43
C PHE A 15 14.98 2.83 8.87
N ARG A 16 16.24 2.37 8.87
CA ARG A 16 16.61 1.01 8.47
C ARG A 16 17.63 0.47 9.45
N THR A 17 17.51 -0.81 9.75
CA THR A 17 18.47 -1.49 10.61
C THR A 17 18.44 -3.00 10.36
N VAL A 18 19.35 -3.71 11.01
CA VAL A 18 19.34 -5.17 11.08
C VAL A 18 19.16 -5.57 12.53
N ASN A 19 18.15 -6.37 12.81
CA ASN A 19 17.98 -6.99 14.10
C ASN A 19 18.81 -8.29 14.13
N GLU A 20 20.01 -8.22 14.63
CA GLU A 20 20.95 -9.35 14.57
C GLU A 20 20.47 -10.55 15.39
N ALA A 21 19.80 -10.30 16.51
CA ALA A 21 19.28 -11.38 17.36
C ALA A 21 18.22 -12.22 16.66
N ALA A 22 17.41 -11.61 15.80
CA ALA A 22 16.36 -12.29 15.06
C ALA A 22 16.76 -12.59 13.59
N ASP A 23 17.93 -12.15 13.16
CA ASP A 23 18.40 -12.24 11.78
C ASP A 23 17.38 -11.63 10.81
N GLU A 24 16.92 -10.42 11.11
CA GLU A 24 15.94 -9.70 10.31
C GLU A 24 16.45 -8.34 9.87
N LYS A 25 16.23 -8.01 8.60
CA LYS A 25 16.37 -6.65 8.11
C LYS A 25 15.07 -5.92 8.37
N VAL A 26 15.16 -4.73 8.96
CA VAL A 26 13.99 -3.95 9.37
C VAL A 26 14.03 -2.58 8.69
N ALA A 27 12.91 -2.13 8.19
CA ALA A 27 12.75 -0.79 7.64
C ALA A 27 11.42 -0.19 8.06
N PHE A 28 11.45 1.10 8.39
CA PHE A 28 10.25 1.90 8.65
C PHE A 28 10.03 2.84 7.48
N LEU A 29 8.88 2.74 6.85
CA LEU A 29 8.49 3.54 5.69
C LEU A 29 7.37 4.47 6.10
N LYS A 30 7.44 5.74 5.74
CA LYS A 30 6.46 6.74 6.14
C LYS A 30 5.81 7.42 4.94
N LEU A 31 4.50 7.64 5.06
CA LEU A 31 3.72 8.47 4.16
C LEU A 31 2.88 9.39 5.05
N GLY A 32 3.25 10.67 5.15
CA GLY A 32 2.65 11.58 6.12
C GLY A 32 2.89 11.07 7.54
N THR A 33 1.81 10.81 8.28
CA THR A 33 1.88 10.28 9.65
C THR A 33 1.77 8.76 9.72
N LEU A 34 1.49 8.10 8.60
CA LEU A 34 1.44 6.64 8.55
C LEU A 34 2.85 6.07 8.46
N ALA A 35 3.18 5.13 9.33
CA ALA A 35 4.42 4.38 9.27
C ALA A 35 4.13 2.90 9.11
N ILE A 36 4.82 2.26 8.17
CA ILE A 36 4.76 0.82 7.97
C ILE A 36 6.13 0.25 8.32
N GLU A 37 6.17 -0.68 9.27
CA GLU A 37 7.38 -1.42 9.59
C GLU A 37 7.44 -2.68 8.73
N THR A 38 8.57 -2.93 8.10
CA THR A 38 8.79 -4.13 7.30
C THR A 38 9.95 -4.92 7.85
N CYS A 39 9.78 -6.24 7.93
CA CYS A 39 10.81 -7.16 8.40
C CYS A 39 11.05 -8.24 7.36
N GLU A 40 12.31 -8.46 6.98
CA GLU A 40 12.68 -9.53 6.06
C GLU A 40 13.17 -10.73 6.86
N ASN A 41 12.32 -11.76 6.98
CA ASN A 41 12.62 -12.95 7.78
C ASN A 41 12.27 -14.28 7.10
N LYS A 42 11.92 -14.24 5.80
CA LYS A 42 11.55 -15.42 5.01
C LYS A 42 10.29 -16.14 5.52
N ALA A 43 9.51 -15.51 6.40
CA ALA A 43 8.30 -16.08 6.99
C ALA A 43 7.03 -15.33 6.59
N ALA A 44 7.06 -14.60 5.47
CA ALA A 44 5.91 -13.84 5.00
C ALA A 44 4.72 -14.76 4.71
N ALA A 45 3.53 -14.39 5.21
CA ALA A 45 2.33 -15.20 5.05
C ALA A 45 1.80 -15.21 3.60
N LEU A 46 2.13 -14.21 2.81
CA LEU A 46 1.71 -14.04 1.41
C LEU A 46 0.19 -14.07 1.24
N LYS A 47 -0.52 -13.49 2.19
CA LYS A 47 -1.98 -13.36 2.18
C LYS A 47 -2.38 -12.23 3.12
N PRO A 48 -3.59 -11.63 2.96
CA PRO A 48 -4.12 -10.71 3.96
C PRO A 48 -4.24 -11.37 5.33
N GLY A 49 -3.98 -10.61 6.37
CA GLY A 49 -4.10 -11.07 7.76
C GLY A 49 -5.41 -10.61 8.39
N ALA A 50 -5.40 -10.38 9.71
CA ALA A 50 -6.56 -9.85 10.44
C ALA A 50 -6.98 -8.48 9.89
N ILE A 51 -6.02 -7.68 9.41
CA ILE A 51 -6.29 -6.48 8.63
C ILE A 51 -6.28 -6.89 7.16
N ASP A 52 -7.43 -6.74 6.48
CA ASP A 52 -7.56 -7.13 5.07
C ASP A 52 -6.82 -6.14 4.16
N HIS A 53 -6.99 -4.85 4.41
CA HIS A 53 -6.33 -3.81 3.61
C HIS A 53 -6.22 -2.52 4.40
N VAL A 54 -5.37 -1.61 3.91
CA VAL A 54 -5.34 -0.21 4.34
C VAL A 54 -5.83 0.66 3.19
N ALA A 55 -6.53 1.75 3.49
CA ALA A 55 -7.02 2.67 2.49
C ALA A 55 -6.26 4.00 2.62
N ILE A 56 -5.70 4.45 1.51
CA ILE A 56 -5.01 5.73 1.42
C ILE A 56 -5.97 6.73 0.80
N ASP A 57 -6.24 7.82 1.53
CA ASP A 57 -7.11 8.90 1.06
C ASP A 57 -6.39 9.71 -0.01
N VAL A 58 -7.04 9.90 -1.16
CA VAL A 58 -6.50 10.69 -2.26
C VAL A 58 -7.53 11.69 -2.74
N LYS A 59 -7.08 12.76 -3.40
CA LYS A 59 -7.96 13.83 -3.86
C LYS A 59 -8.42 13.67 -5.30
N ASN A 60 -7.70 12.91 -6.12
CA ASN A 60 -8.04 12.69 -7.52
C ASN A 60 -7.77 11.23 -7.88
N ILE A 61 -8.77 10.40 -7.66
CA ILE A 61 -8.66 8.94 -7.84
C ILE A 61 -8.35 8.55 -9.29
N GLU A 62 -8.89 9.27 -10.27
CA GLU A 62 -8.62 8.96 -11.67
C GLU A 62 -7.15 9.13 -12.00
N LYS A 63 -6.54 10.22 -11.53
CA LYS A 63 -5.13 10.50 -11.76
C LYS A 63 -4.24 9.51 -11.04
N VAL A 64 -4.57 9.15 -9.80
CA VAL A 64 -3.84 8.16 -9.02
C VAL A 64 -3.90 6.79 -9.70
N HIS A 65 -5.08 6.39 -10.17
CA HIS A 65 -5.24 5.13 -10.90
C HIS A 65 -4.38 5.11 -12.15
N GLU A 66 -4.37 6.20 -12.92
CA GLU A 66 -3.56 6.32 -14.13
C GLU A 66 -2.06 6.21 -13.81
N MET A 67 -1.59 6.92 -12.78
CA MET A 67 -0.19 6.89 -12.37
C MET A 67 0.26 5.51 -11.90
N ILE A 68 -0.53 4.88 -11.06
CA ILE A 68 -0.21 3.56 -10.47
C ILE A 68 -0.25 2.48 -11.53
N THR A 69 -1.24 2.50 -12.41
CA THR A 69 -1.35 1.57 -13.52
C THR A 69 -0.16 1.73 -14.48
N GLY A 70 0.19 2.97 -14.81
CA GLY A 70 1.32 3.27 -15.68
C GLY A 70 2.67 2.89 -15.09
N ALA A 71 2.79 2.87 -13.76
CA ALA A 71 4.00 2.42 -13.05
C ALA A 71 4.12 0.90 -12.93
N GLY A 72 3.13 0.14 -13.43
CA GLY A 72 3.12 -1.31 -13.36
C GLY A 72 2.77 -1.88 -11.99
N LEU A 73 2.16 -1.08 -11.11
CA LEU A 73 1.84 -1.50 -9.75
C LEU A 73 0.42 -2.06 -9.61
N ASN A 74 -0.44 -1.86 -10.61
CA ASN A 74 -1.80 -2.38 -10.62
C ASN A 74 -1.83 -3.76 -11.28
N THR A 75 -1.20 -4.74 -10.63
CA THR A 75 -0.99 -6.08 -11.21
C THR A 75 -2.27 -6.88 -11.37
N THR A 76 -3.29 -6.58 -10.58
CA THR A 76 -4.61 -7.23 -10.67
C THR A 76 -5.52 -6.53 -11.67
N GLN A 77 -5.07 -5.42 -12.25
CA GLN A 77 -5.82 -4.64 -13.24
C GLN A 77 -7.18 -4.18 -12.72
N ASP A 78 -7.22 -3.77 -11.45
CA ASP A 78 -8.44 -3.25 -10.86
C ASP A 78 -8.80 -1.89 -11.46
N GLU A 79 -10.09 -1.63 -11.59
CA GLU A 79 -10.62 -0.36 -12.09
C GLU A 79 -11.22 0.44 -10.94
N VAL A 80 -11.51 1.72 -11.20
CA VAL A 80 -12.14 2.57 -10.20
C VAL A 80 -13.59 2.15 -10.00
N HIS A 81 -13.96 1.85 -8.76
CA HIS A 81 -15.30 1.46 -8.33
C HIS A 81 -15.98 2.60 -7.59
N PHE A 82 -17.29 2.52 -7.45
CA PHE A 82 -18.08 3.45 -6.66
C PHE A 82 -18.95 2.70 -5.65
N LEU A 83 -19.00 3.23 -4.42
CA LEU A 83 -19.95 2.78 -3.40
C LEU A 83 -20.63 4.00 -2.79
N PRO A 84 -21.94 3.90 -2.44
CA PRO A 84 -22.70 5.03 -1.89
C PRO A 84 -22.44 5.23 -0.38
N PHE A 85 -21.18 5.15 0.04
CA PHE A 85 -20.78 5.35 1.41
C PHE A 85 -20.51 6.83 1.68
N TRP A 86 -20.55 7.24 2.94
CA TRP A 86 -20.41 8.64 3.36
C TRP A 86 -21.54 9.49 2.79
N GLU A 87 -21.37 10.82 2.75
CA GLU A 87 -22.44 11.72 2.29
C GLU A 87 -22.73 11.59 0.80
N ASN A 88 -21.69 11.55 -0.01
CA ASN A 88 -21.82 11.64 -1.46
C ASN A 88 -21.23 10.45 -2.20
N GLY A 89 -20.83 9.42 -1.48
CA GLY A 89 -20.20 8.24 -2.06
C GLY A 89 -18.67 8.26 -1.96
N VAL A 90 -18.07 7.16 -2.31
CA VAL A 90 -16.62 6.98 -2.36
C VAL A 90 -16.25 6.29 -3.65
N ARG A 91 -15.15 6.71 -4.27
CA ARG A 91 -14.57 6.02 -5.42
C ARG A 91 -13.23 5.45 -5.01
N PHE A 92 -12.95 4.21 -5.41
CA PHE A 92 -11.78 3.50 -4.94
C PHE A 92 -11.31 2.45 -5.93
N PHE A 93 -10.05 2.04 -5.79
CA PHE A 93 -9.50 0.85 -6.41
C PHE A 93 -8.45 0.25 -5.47
N THR A 94 -8.13 -1.03 -5.67
CA THR A 94 -7.24 -1.79 -4.79
C THR A 94 -6.14 -2.43 -5.60
N ILE A 95 -4.91 -2.35 -5.09
CA ILE A 95 -3.76 -3.03 -5.68
C ILE A 95 -3.23 -4.07 -4.72
N GLU A 96 -2.42 -4.98 -5.24
CA GLU A 96 -1.77 -6.02 -4.45
C GLU A 96 -0.29 -5.71 -4.33
N GLY A 97 0.21 -5.72 -3.10
CA GLY A 97 1.63 -5.53 -2.84
C GLY A 97 2.43 -6.82 -3.05
N PRO A 98 3.76 -6.75 -2.87
CA PRO A 98 4.64 -7.88 -3.16
C PRO A 98 4.46 -9.09 -2.23
N ASN A 99 3.81 -8.91 -1.08
CA ASN A 99 3.54 -9.99 -0.13
C ASN A 99 2.06 -10.37 -0.12
N LYS A 100 1.32 -10.05 -1.18
CA LYS A 100 -0.11 -10.27 -1.29
C LYS A 100 -0.96 -9.38 -0.39
N GLU A 101 -0.36 -8.40 0.25
CA GLU A 101 -1.12 -7.39 1.01
C GLU A 101 -1.92 -6.50 0.05
N LYS A 102 -3.07 -6.03 0.51
CA LYS A 102 -3.93 -5.15 -0.28
C LYS A 102 -3.75 -3.70 0.16
N VAL A 103 -3.62 -2.81 -0.82
CA VAL A 103 -3.58 -1.37 -0.61
C VAL A 103 -4.68 -0.74 -1.45
N GLU A 104 -5.63 -0.09 -0.78
CA GLU A 104 -6.74 0.60 -1.43
C GLU A 104 -6.42 2.08 -1.53
N PHE A 105 -6.82 2.70 -2.63
CA PHE A 105 -6.84 4.15 -2.78
C PHE A 105 -8.29 4.59 -2.88
N SER A 106 -8.67 5.60 -2.10
CA SER A 106 -10.06 6.02 -2.03
C SER A 106 -10.19 7.54 -2.05
N GLN A 107 -11.25 8.02 -2.68
CA GLN A 107 -11.60 9.43 -2.72
C GLN A 107 -13.04 9.58 -2.23
N TYR A 108 -13.23 10.34 -1.16
CA TYR A 108 -14.58 10.72 -0.69
C TYR A 108 -15.12 11.83 -1.58
N LEU A 109 -16.35 11.65 -2.06
CA LEU A 109 -16.99 12.60 -2.98
C LEU A 109 -17.80 13.70 -2.29
#